data_b8484b04c3fb5a80ce056e380489eace
#
_entry.id   b8484b04c3fb5a80ce056e380489eace
#
_cell.length_a   1.000
_cell.length_b   1.000
_cell.length_c   1.000
_cell.angle_alpha   90.00
_cell.angle_beta   90.00
_cell.angle_gamma   90.00
#
_symmetry.space_group_name_H-M   'P 1'
#
loop_
_entity.id
_entity.type
_entity.pdbx_description
1 polymer ?
#
loop_
_entity_poly.entity_id
_entity_poly.type
_entity_poly.pdbx_seq_one_letter_code
_entity_poly.pdbx_strand_id
1 'polypeptide(L)'
;MKIGIVGLPNVGKSTLFNAITNAGAECANYPFCTIEPNVGVVPVPDERLDNLAKMYNPEKVTHAIIEFVDIAGLVKGASKGEGLGNKFLSHIREVDSIAQVVRCFEDPNVVHVDGSIDPIRDIDTINLELILADLETIDKRLERAKKNLKADKKYQAEIDVLQKIKEALEAGKTARSVELNEDESELIKDAFLLTIKPTLYIANVSEEQLADVENDKYINEVKELAAKENAEVIPLCIKIEEELASLDNDYDKKEMLEMLGLQESGLDKVIKSSYDLLGLMSFLTAGEPEVRAWTIKKGTKAPQAAGKIHSDIERGFIRAEVVSYDDLMREGSMNAVKEKGLLRSEGKDYIMQDGDIVLFRFNV
;
A
#
# COMPACT_ATOMS: atom_id res chain seq x y z
N MET A 1 -5.14 -7.45 -1.15
CA MET A 1 -3.70 -7.13 -1.22
C MET A 1 -3.30 -6.67 0.16
N LYS A 2 -2.14 -7.14 0.62
CA LYS A 2 -1.73 -7.03 2.02
C LYS A 2 -0.50 -6.13 2.17
N ILE A 3 -0.52 -5.27 3.17
CA ILE A 3 0.63 -4.44 3.58
C ILE A 3 1.09 -4.89 4.94
N GLY A 4 2.37 -5.24 5.06
CA GLY A 4 2.97 -5.62 6.32
C GLY A 4 3.46 -4.40 7.09
N ILE A 5 2.95 -4.18 8.29
CA ILE A 5 3.49 -3.17 9.20
C ILE A 5 4.68 -3.79 9.94
N VAL A 6 5.85 -3.20 9.75
CA VAL A 6 7.11 -3.66 10.38
C VAL A 6 7.75 -2.52 11.17
N GLY A 7 8.62 -2.85 12.09
CA GLY A 7 9.37 -1.88 12.89
C GLY A 7 10.07 -2.55 14.06
N LEU A 8 11.07 -1.89 14.61
CA LEU A 8 11.74 -2.33 15.83
C LEU A 8 10.77 -2.26 17.04
N PRO A 9 11.08 -2.91 18.16
CA PRO A 9 10.27 -2.76 19.37
C PRO A 9 10.19 -1.28 19.82
N ASN A 10 9.04 -0.90 20.36
CA ASN A 10 8.77 0.43 20.94
C ASN A 10 8.84 1.64 19.98
N VAL A 11 8.63 1.40 18.67
CA VAL A 11 8.54 2.48 17.66
C VAL A 11 7.10 2.98 17.43
N GLY A 12 6.09 2.36 18.05
CA GLY A 12 4.67 2.69 17.86
C GLY A 12 3.91 1.76 16.90
N LYS A 13 4.52 0.65 16.45
CA LYS A 13 3.94 -0.27 15.46
C LYS A 13 2.56 -0.80 15.85
N SER A 14 2.40 -1.34 17.05
CA SER A 14 1.12 -1.92 17.50
C SER A 14 0.06 -0.84 17.76
N THR A 15 0.48 0.35 18.23
CA THR A 15 -0.41 1.50 18.37
C THR A 15 -0.94 1.95 17.01
N LEU A 16 -0.07 2.04 15.99
CA LEU A 16 -0.47 2.35 14.62
C LEU A 16 -1.45 1.31 14.07
N PHE A 17 -1.15 0.02 14.24
CA PHE A 17 -2.03 -1.05 13.78
C PHE A 17 -3.41 -0.97 14.44
N ASN A 18 -3.47 -0.71 15.75
CA ASN A 18 -4.71 -0.54 16.49
C ASN A 18 -5.49 0.70 16.00
N ALA A 19 -4.82 1.84 15.80
CA ALA A 19 -5.45 3.04 15.28
C ALA A 19 -6.04 2.82 13.88
N ILE A 20 -5.29 2.17 12.98
CA ILE A 20 -5.77 1.80 11.63
C ILE A 20 -6.98 0.87 11.72
N THR A 21 -6.95 -0.16 12.58
CA THR A 21 -8.04 -1.14 12.69
C THR A 21 -9.27 -0.58 13.38
N ASN A 22 -9.11 0.33 14.35
CA ASN A 22 -10.21 1.02 14.98
C ASN A 22 -10.94 1.95 14.01
N ALA A 23 -10.21 2.68 13.16
CA ALA A 23 -10.78 3.47 12.09
C ALA A 23 -11.55 2.60 11.06
N GLY A 24 -11.20 1.31 10.94
CA GLY A 24 -11.85 0.33 10.07
C GLY A 24 -12.94 -0.53 10.74
N ALA A 25 -13.30 -0.28 12.00
CA ALA A 25 -14.22 -1.14 12.75
C ALA A 25 -15.60 -1.35 12.08
N GLU A 26 -16.06 -0.43 11.24
CA GLU A 26 -17.27 -0.58 10.44
C GLU A 26 -17.14 -1.62 9.31
N CYS A 27 -15.92 -2.03 8.96
CA CYS A 27 -15.66 -2.98 7.88
C CYS A 27 -16.00 -4.44 8.21
N ALA A 28 -16.33 -4.77 9.45
CA ALA A 28 -16.75 -6.14 9.85
C ALA A 28 -17.94 -6.68 9.02
N ASN A 29 -18.71 -5.82 8.37
CA ASN A 29 -19.85 -6.17 7.54
C ASN A 29 -19.56 -6.28 6.03
N TYR A 30 -18.29 -6.14 5.60
CA TYR A 30 -17.95 -6.29 4.18
C TYR A 30 -17.98 -7.76 3.76
N PRO A 31 -18.59 -8.08 2.61
CA PRO A 31 -18.58 -9.45 2.07
C PRO A 31 -17.14 -9.92 1.82
N PHE A 32 -16.82 -11.12 2.28
CA PHE A 32 -15.50 -11.79 2.14
C PHE A 32 -14.38 -11.31 3.07
N CYS A 33 -14.66 -10.48 4.09
CA CYS A 33 -13.67 -10.24 5.15
C CYS A 33 -13.57 -11.45 6.06
N THR A 34 -12.44 -12.14 6.01
CA THR A 34 -12.07 -13.16 7.02
C THR A 34 -11.39 -12.43 8.18
N ILE A 35 -11.88 -12.61 9.41
CA ILE A 35 -11.22 -12.08 10.60
C ILE A 35 -10.05 -13.02 10.91
N GLU A 36 -8.86 -12.64 10.48
CA GLU A 36 -7.62 -13.32 10.86
C GLU A 36 -6.94 -12.52 11.99
N PRO A 37 -6.33 -13.20 12.99
CA PRO A 37 -5.53 -12.51 13.98
C PRO A 37 -4.42 -11.70 13.31
N ASN A 38 -4.22 -10.46 13.74
CA ASN A 38 -3.22 -9.53 13.21
C ASN A 38 -3.44 -9.04 11.76
N VAL A 39 -4.64 -9.20 11.20
CA VAL A 39 -5.03 -8.63 9.91
C VAL A 39 -6.15 -7.61 10.13
N GLY A 40 -5.90 -6.37 9.76
CA GLY A 40 -6.87 -5.28 9.77
C GLY A 40 -7.33 -4.95 8.36
N VAL A 41 -8.65 -4.94 8.13
CA VAL A 41 -9.26 -4.52 6.87
C VAL A 41 -9.79 -3.11 7.03
N VAL A 42 -9.38 -2.21 6.14
CA VAL A 42 -9.62 -0.78 6.29
C VAL A 42 -10.22 -0.21 5.01
N PRO A 43 -11.26 0.64 5.08
CA PRO A 43 -11.77 1.34 3.92
C PRO A 43 -10.74 2.36 3.43
N VAL A 44 -10.63 2.49 2.12
CA VAL A 44 -9.82 3.55 1.49
C VAL A 44 -10.64 4.82 1.45
N PRO A 45 -10.20 5.92 2.12
CA PRO A 45 -10.91 7.19 2.06
C PRO A 45 -10.99 7.72 0.62
N ASP A 46 -12.19 8.01 0.13
CA ASP A 46 -12.42 8.51 -1.22
C ASP A 46 -13.59 9.52 -1.24
N GLU A 47 -13.27 10.81 -1.27
CA GLU A 47 -14.26 11.89 -1.30
C GLU A 47 -15.19 11.82 -2.54
N ARG A 48 -14.73 11.19 -3.62
CA ARG A 48 -15.54 11.00 -4.82
C ARG A 48 -16.73 10.11 -4.54
N LEU A 49 -16.53 9.07 -3.72
CA LEU A 49 -17.59 8.14 -3.31
C LEU A 49 -18.63 8.86 -2.44
N ASP A 50 -18.19 9.71 -1.49
CA ASP A 50 -19.05 10.47 -0.61
C ASP A 50 -19.91 11.49 -1.39
N ASN A 51 -19.30 12.15 -2.38
CA ASN A 51 -20.02 13.09 -3.24
C ASN A 51 -21.03 12.39 -4.16
N LEU A 52 -20.69 11.21 -4.68
CA LEU A 52 -21.65 10.38 -5.43
C LEU A 52 -22.77 9.88 -4.53
N ALA A 53 -22.50 9.52 -3.27
CA ALA A 53 -23.54 9.12 -2.32
C ALA A 53 -24.52 10.27 -2.05
N LYS A 54 -24.03 11.51 -1.92
CA LYS A 54 -24.91 12.69 -1.78
C LYS A 54 -25.78 12.92 -3.03
N MET A 55 -25.22 12.65 -4.23
CA MET A 55 -25.94 12.85 -5.51
C MET A 55 -27.02 11.79 -5.76
N TYR A 56 -26.73 10.53 -5.48
CA TYR A 56 -27.62 9.39 -5.80
C TYR A 56 -28.50 8.96 -4.63
N ASN A 57 -28.19 9.38 -3.39
CA ASN A 57 -28.86 8.97 -2.15
C ASN A 57 -29.07 7.44 -2.08
N PRO A 58 -28.00 6.62 -2.21
CA PRO A 58 -28.11 5.18 -2.33
C PRO A 58 -28.50 4.52 -1.01
N GLU A 59 -29.03 3.30 -1.09
CA GLU A 59 -29.28 2.46 0.09
C GLU A 59 -27.97 2.01 0.75
N LYS A 60 -26.88 1.90 -0.04
CA LYS A 60 -25.59 1.42 0.44
C LYS A 60 -24.42 2.15 -0.23
N VAL A 61 -23.41 2.47 0.58
CA VAL A 61 -22.09 2.95 0.11
C VAL A 61 -21.03 1.92 0.45
N THR A 62 -20.20 1.54 -0.53
CA THR A 62 -19.18 0.52 -0.36
C THR A 62 -17.81 1.06 -0.83
N HIS A 63 -16.90 1.30 0.11
CA HIS A 63 -15.55 1.75 -0.17
C HIS A 63 -14.67 0.62 -0.72
N ALA A 64 -13.61 0.98 -1.43
CA ALA A 64 -12.48 0.09 -1.65
C ALA A 64 -11.83 -0.25 -0.32
N ILE A 65 -11.22 -1.42 -0.20
CA ILE A 65 -10.57 -1.87 1.03
C ILE A 65 -9.12 -2.27 0.80
N ILE A 66 -8.32 -2.13 1.84
CA ILE A 66 -6.94 -2.57 1.91
C ILE A 66 -6.70 -3.36 3.21
N GLU A 67 -5.80 -4.33 3.18
CA GLU A 67 -5.49 -5.17 4.33
C GLU A 67 -4.12 -4.78 4.91
N PHE A 68 -4.09 -4.46 6.19
CA PHE A 68 -2.85 -4.29 6.96
C PHE A 68 -2.60 -5.51 7.82
N VAL A 69 -1.34 -5.95 7.87
CA VAL A 69 -0.91 -7.10 8.68
C VAL A 69 0.10 -6.62 9.71
N ASP A 70 -0.20 -6.83 11.00
CA ASP A 70 0.78 -6.58 12.06
C ASP A 70 1.82 -7.70 12.06
N ILE A 71 3.02 -7.40 11.57
CA ILE A 71 4.13 -8.34 11.57
C ILE A 71 4.91 -8.15 12.87
N ALA A 72 5.02 -9.23 13.66
CA ALA A 72 5.74 -9.21 14.93
C ALA A 72 7.15 -8.63 14.77
N GLY A 73 7.54 -7.78 15.74
CA GLY A 73 8.80 -7.04 15.68
C GLY A 73 10.03 -7.91 15.43
N LEU A 74 10.98 -7.38 14.69
CA LEU A 74 12.25 -8.01 14.38
C LEU A 74 13.09 -8.16 15.64
N VAL A 75 13.65 -9.36 15.84
CA VAL A 75 14.75 -9.60 16.79
C VAL A 75 16.03 -9.72 15.96
N LYS A 76 17.10 -9.02 16.34
CA LYS A 76 18.43 -9.14 15.69
C LYS A 76 18.82 -10.63 15.57
N GLY A 77 19.26 -11.05 14.37
CA GLY A 77 19.62 -12.44 14.08
C GLY A 77 18.50 -13.27 13.46
N ALA A 78 17.43 -12.63 12.99
CA ALA A 78 16.31 -13.29 12.34
C ALA A 78 16.71 -14.18 11.15
N SER A 79 17.71 -13.75 10.39
CA SER A 79 18.24 -14.47 9.22
C SER A 79 19.05 -15.72 9.59
N LYS A 80 19.53 -15.84 10.84
CA LYS A 80 20.32 -16.99 11.29
C LYS A 80 19.49 -18.21 11.70
N GLY A 81 18.17 -18.17 11.50
CA GLY A 81 17.32 -19.35 11.55
C GLY A 81 16.80 -19.76 12.94
N GLU A 82 16.91 -18.92 13.97
CA GLU A 82 16.37 -19.24 15.29
C GLU A 82 14.95 -18.68 15.49
N GLY A 83 13.96 -19.57 15.50
CA GLY A 83 12.60 -19.38 16.03
C GLY A 83 11.80 -18.19 15.47
N LEU A 84 11.79 -17.06 16.17
CA LEU A 84 10.98 -15.87 15.85
C LEU A 84 11.40 -15.17 14.56
N GLY A 85 12.68 -15.23 14.19
CA GLY A 85 13.20 -14.61 12.97
C GLY A 85 12.63 -15.25 11.70
N ASN A 86 12.54 -16.56 11.63
CA ASN A 86 11.95 -17.27 10.50
C ASN A 86 10.46 -16.93 10.32
N LYS A 87 9.71 -16.73 11.42
CA LYS A 87 8.32 -16.29 11.36
C LYS A 87 8.19 -14.89 10.80
N PHE A 88 9.05 -13.96 11.23
CA PHE A 88 9.10 -12.61 10.69
C PHE A 88 9.32 -12.59 9.17
N LEU A 89 10.35 -13.30 8.69
CA LEU A 89 10.63 -13.41 7.25
C LEU A 89 9.50 -14.09 6.47
N SER A 90 8.83 -15.10 7.07
CA SER A 90 7.68 -15.77 6.48
C SER A 90 6.52 -14.80 6.28
N HIS A 91 6.17 -14.02 7.31
CA HIS A 91 5.09 -13.04 7.22
C HIS A 91 5.39 -11.94 6.19
N ILE A 92 6.66 -11.49 6.09
CA ILE A 92 7.03 -10.53 5.04
C ILE A 92 6.87 -11.14 3.64
N ARG A 93 7.11 -12.44 3.44
CA ARG A 93 6.85 -13.08 2.15
C ARG A 93 5.38 -13.04 1.73
N GLU A 94 4.47 -13.10 2.67
CA GLU A 94 3.01 -13.18 2.44
C GLU A 94 2.36 -11.82 2.10
N VAL A 95 3.03 -10.71 2.36
CA VAL A 95 2.50 -9.37 2.07
C VAL A 95 3.01 -8.85 0.73
N ASP A 96 2.27 -7.92 0.12
CA ASP A 96 2.59 -7.34 -1.19
C ASP A 96 3.55 -6.15 -1.09
N SER A 97 3.49 -5.39 0.02
CA SER A 97 4.35 -4.25 0.31
C SER A 97 4.60 -4.09 1.82
N ILE A 98 5.50 -3.22 2.19
CA ILE A 98 5.94 -2.99 3.57
C ILE A 98 5.65 -1.54 3.98
N ALA A 99 5.02 -1.35 5.14
CA ALA A 99 4.94 -0.08 5.85
C ALA A 99 5.89 -0.16 7.05
N GLN A 100 7.05 0.49 6.96
CA GLN A 100 8.05 0.46 8.01
C GLN A 100 7.90 1.65 8.94
N VAL A 101 7.54 1.36 10.20
CA VAL A 101 7.44 2.37 11.26
C VAL A 101 8.82 2.66 11.83
N VAL A 102 9.19 3.93 11.81
CA VAL A 102 10.50 4.42 12.25
C VAL A 102 10.30 5.47 13.34
N ARG A 103 10.97 5.30 14.46
CA ARG A 103 10.89 6.27 15.57
C ARG A 103 11.79 7.47 15.28
N CYS A 104 11.17 8.66 15.19
CA CYS A 104 11.84 9.92 14.92
C CYS A 104 11.65 10.95 16.07
N PHE A 105 11.26 10.51 17.27
CA PHE A 105 11.03 11.36 18.43
C PHE A 105 11.79 10.89 19.64
N GLU A 106 12.13 11.81 20.53
CA GLU A 106 12.74 11.54 21.83
C GLU A 106 11.66 11.52 22.92
N ASP A 107 11.62 10.46 23.72
CA ASP A 107 10.78 10.35 24.91
C ASP A 107 11.53 9.54 25.97
N PRO A 108 11.84 10.16 27.14
CA PRO A 108 12.57 9.48 28.21
C PRO A 108 11.79 8.32 28.85
N ASN A 109 10.47 8.28 28.69
CA ASN A 109 9.61 7.22 29.23
C ASN A 109 9.50 6.02 28.30
N VAL A 110 9.96 6.13 27.05
CA VAL A 110 9.94 5.05 26.05
C VAL A 110 11.35 4.59 25.78
N VAL A 111 11.71 3.41 26.29
CA VAL A 111 13.05 2.84 26.09
C VAL A 111 13.28 2.47 24.64
N HIS A 112 14.41 2.94 24.06
CA HIS A 112 14.86 2.48 22.74
C HIS A 112 15.74 1.23 22.89
N VAL A 113 15.60 0.26 21.97
CA VAL A 113 16.33 -1.03 22.02
C VAL A 113 17.85 -0.84 22.02
N ASP A 114 18.35 0.13 21.25
CA ASP A 114 19.78 0.45 21.15
C ASP A 114 20.19 1.67 22.01
N GLY A 115 19.32 2.18 22.88
CA GLY A 115 19.60 3.23 23.87
C GLY A 115 19.66 4.66 23.32
N SER A 116 19.62 4.87 22.01
CA SER A 116 19.60 6.20 21.37
C SER A 116 18.68 6.20 20.15
N ILE A 117 18.10 7.35 19.82
CA ILE A 117 17.31 7.51 18.60
C ILE A 117 18.24 7.70 17.41
N ASP A 118 18.11 6.83 16.43
CA ASP A 118 18.84 6.87 15.15
C ASP A 118 17.98 6.16 14.09
N PRO A 119 17.12 6.92 13.37
CA PRO A 119 16.19 6.37 12.40
C PRO A 119 16.88 5.58 11.29
N ILE A 120 18.04 6.02 10.84
CA ILE A 120 18.78 5.36 9.75
C ILE A 120 19.31 4.01 10.20
N ARG A 121 19.95 3.94 11.36
CA ARG A 121 20.39 2.67 11.95
C ARG A 121 19.23 1.69 12.13
N ASP A 122 18.07 2.18 12.55
CA ASP A 122 16.88 1.36 12.79
C ASP A 122 16.32 0.79 11.47
N ILE A 123 16.30 1.60 10.41
CA ILE A 123 15.96 1.15 9.05
C ILE A 123 16.96 0.12 8.55
N ASP A 124 18.27 0.41 8.67
CA ASP A 124 19.34 -0.47 8.22
C ASP A 124 19.31 -1.82 8.95
N THR A 125 18.95 -1.83 10.23
CA THR A 125 18.82 -3.07 11.02
C THR A 125 17.78 -4.00 10.40
N ILE A 126 16.61 -3.49 9.99
CA ILE A 126 15.57 -4.29 9.33
C ILE A 126 16.02 -4.69 7.92
N ASN A 127 16.52 -3.73 7.13
CA ASN A 127 16.96 -3.99 5.78
C ASN A 127 18.08 -5.05 5.74
N LEU A 128 19.01 -5.04 6.67
CA LEU A 128 20.10 -6.02 6.75
C LEU A 128 19.57 -7.47 6.88
N GLU A 129 18.58 -7.70 7.75
CA GLU A 129 18.00 -9.03 7.92
C GLU A 129 17.29 -9.51 6.64
N LEU A 130 16.59 -8.60 5.95
CA LEU A 130 15.94 -8.90 4.67
C LEU A 130 16.99 -9.17 3.56
N ILE A 131 18.05 -8.38 3.51
CA ILE A 131 19.17 -8.54 2.56
C ILE A 131 19.83 -9.90 2.74
N LEU A 132 20.12 -10.30 3.97
CA LEU A 132 20.73 -11.59 4.24
C LEU A 132 19.86 -12.77 3.80
N ALA A 133 18.54 -12.67 4.01
CA ALA A 133 17.59 -13.68 3.54
C ALA A 133 17.49 -13.73 1.99
N ASP A 134 17.58 -12.58 1.35
CA ASP A 134 17.57 -12.48 -0.11
C ASP A 134 18.87 -13.00 -0.73
N LEU A 135 20.03 -12.72 -0.14
CA LEU A 135 21.32 -13.27 -0.57
C LEU A 135 21.29 -14.80 -0.56
N GLU A 136 20.76 -15.43 0.49
CA GLU A 136 20.62 -16.88 0.54
C GLU A 136 19.71 -17.41 -0.60
N THR A 137 18.62 -16.71 -0.89
CA THR A 137 17.68 -17.04 -1.96
C THR A 137 18.36 -16.93 -3.34
N ILE A 138 19.07 -15.82 -3.58
CA ILE A 138 19.78 -15.54 -4.83
C ILE A 138 20.90 -16.55 -5.06
N ASP A 139 21.71 -16.87 -4.05
CA ASP A 139 22.79 -17.85 -4.17
C ASP A 139 22.29 -19.22 -4.62
N LYS A 140 21.22 -19.73 -3.98
CA LYS A 140 20.58 -20.99 -4.38
C LYS A 140 20.06 -20.94 -5.82
N ARG A 141 19.48 -19.82 -6.23
CA ARG A 141 18.92 -19.62 -7.56
C ARG A 141 20.01 -19.50 -8.63
N LEU A 142 21.08 -18.77 -8.34
CA LEU A 142 22.27 -18.66 -9.20
C LEU A 142 22.92 -20.02 -9.46
N GLU A 143 23.08 -20.85 -8.42
CA GLU A 143 23.62 -22.19 -8.57
C GLU A 143 22.75 -23.05 -9.50
N ARG A 144 21.43 -22.99 -9.36
CA ARG A 144 20.47 -23.69 -10.22
C ARG A 144 20.53 -23.18 -11.65
N ALA A 145 20.50 -21.85 -11.86
CA ALA A 145 20.55 -21.24 -13.18
C ALA A 145 21.87 -21.58 -13.91
N LYS A 146 23.02 -21.54 -13.22
CA LYS A 146 24.33 -21.94 -13.77
C LYS A 146 24.39 -23.42 -14.18
N LYS A 147 23.73 -24.32 -13.44
CA LYS A 147 23.58 -25.74 -13.86
C LYS A 147 22.75 -25.85 -15.14
N ASN A 148 21.64 -25.13 -15.23
CA ASN A 148 20.73 -25.17 -16.37
C ASN A 148 21.32 -24.48 -17.61
N LEU A 149 22.19 -23.48 -17.46
CA LEU A 149 22.87 -22.81 -18.57
C LEU A 149 23.66 -23.77 -19.45
N LYS A 150 24.18 -24.90 -18.89
CA LYS A 150 24.86 -25.93 -19.65
C LYS A 150 23.97 -26.60 -20.71
N ALA A 151 22.67 -26.64 -20.45
CA ALA A 151 21.68 -27.25 -21.34
C ALA A 151 20.94 -26.20 -22.21
N ASP A 152 20.75 -24.99 -21.71
CA ASP A 152 19.96 -23.96 -22.40
C ASP A 152 20.51 -22.56 -22.11
N LYS A 153 20.94 -21.87 -23.17
CA LYS A 153 21.53 -20.52 -23.10
C LYS A 153 20.56 -19.43 -22.59
N LYS A 154 19.25 -19.69 -22.59
CA LYS A 154 18.25 -18.72 -22.08
C LYS A 154 18.47 -18.33 -20.62
N TYR A 155 19.11 -19.21 -19.82
CA TYR A 155 19.41 -18.93 -18.42
C TYR A 155 20.50 -17.87 -18.21
N GLN A 156 21.20 -17.41 -19.26
CA GLN A 156 22.22 -16.37 -19.14
C GLN A 156 21.61 -15.04 -18.68
N ALA A 157 20.48 -14.62 -19.26
CA ALA A 157 19.80 -13.39 -18.88
C ALA A 157 19.36 -13.40 -17.39
N GLU A 158 18.84 -14.54 -16.92
CA GLU A 158 18.50 -14.70 -15.50
C GLU A 158 19.73 -14.58 -14.59
N ILE A 159 20.85 -15.19 -14.95
CA ILE A 159 22.10 -15.12 -14.21
C ILE A 159 22.60 -13.67 -14.13
N ASP A 160 22.55 -12.93 -15.23
CA ASP A 160 23.05 -11.56 -15.29
C ASP A 160 22.22 -10.65 -14.37
N VAL A 161 20.90 -10.78 -14.36
CA VAL A 161 20.01 -10.03 -13.45
C VAL A 161 20.23 -10.41 -11.99
N LEU A 162 20.34 -11.70 -11.69
CA LEU A 162 20.60 -12.16 -10.32
C LEU A 162 21.96 -11.68 -9.80
N GLN A 163 22.98 -11.63 -10.64
CA GLN A 163 24.30 -11.08 -10.26
C GLN A 163 24.23 -9.59 -9.99
N LYS A 164 23.54 -8.81 -10.85
CA LYS A 164 23.31 -7.37 -10.67
C LYS A 164 22.65 -7.08 -9.31
N ILE A 165 21.63 -7.85 -8.95
CA ILE A 165 20.95 -7.71 -7.66
C ILE A 165 21.86 -8.14 -6.51
N LYS A 166 22.58 -9.27 -6.66
CA LYS A 166 23.50 -9.76 -5.63
C LYS A 166 24.56 -8.74 -5.27
N GLU A 167 25.18 -8.09 -6.26
CA GLU A 167 26.18 -7.03 -6.05
C GLU A 167 25.61 -5.86 -5.24
N ALA A 168 24.34 -5.46 -5.50
CA ALA A 168 23.70 -4.42 -4.72
C ALA A 168 23.45 -4.85 -3.28
N LEU A 169 22.96 -6.07 -3.05
CA LEU A 169 22.74 -6.61 -1.71
C LEU A 169 24.05 -6.77 -0.91
N GLU A 170 25.13 -7.25 -1.53
CA GLU A 170 26.46 -7.35 -0.92
C GLU A 170 27.04 -5.97 -0.57
N ALA A 171 26.64 -4.92 -1.29
CA ALA A 171 26.96 -3.53 -0.97
C ALA A 171 26.03 -2.91 0.10
N GLY A 172 25.14 -3.70 0.72
CA GLY A 172 24.20 -3.25 1.74
C GLY A 172 22.99 -2.47 1.18
N LYS A 173 22.75 -2.54 -0.14
CA LYS A 173 21.59 -1.90 -0.79
C LYS A 173 20.47 -2.90 -0.98
N THR A 174 19.24 -2.43 -0.94
CA THR A 174 18.04 -3.26 -1.19
C THR A 174 17.86 -3.56 -2.68
N ALA A 175 17.19 -4.67 -3.02
CA ALA A 175 16.92 -5.02 -4.42
C ALA A 175 16.03 -3.99 -5.14
N ARG A 176 15.14 -3.28 -4.41
CA ARG A 176 14.30 -2.20 -4.97
C ARG A 176 15.08 -0.97 -5.42
N SER A 177 16.32 -0.79 -4.94
CA SER A 177 17.22 0.29 -5.40
C SER A 177 17.90 -0.01 -6.74
N VAL A 178 17.76 -1.22 -7.27
CA VAL A 178 18.34 -1.64 -8.55
C VAL A 178 17.36 -1.35 -9.67
N GLU A 179 17.76 -0.54 -10.65
CA GLU A 179 16.96 -0.31 -11.85
C GLU A 179 16.89 -1.59 -12.69
N LEU A 180 15.68 -2.12 -12.85
CA LEU A 180 15.37 -3.28 -13.68
C LEU A 180 14.37 -2.87 -14.75
N ASN A 181 14.57 -3.34 -15.98
CA ASN A 181 13.55 -3.23 -17.02
C ASN A 181 12.45 -4.30 -16.83
N GLU A 182 11.39 -4.24 -17.66
CA GLU A 182 10.25 -5.16 -17.56
C GLU A 182 10.65 -6.63 -17.74
N ASP A 183 11.54 -6.93 -18.72
CA ASP A 183 12.02 -8.28 -18.98
C ASP A 183 12.86 -8.81 -17.81
N GLU A 184 13.76 -7.99 -17.28
CA GLU A 184 14.56 -8.30 -16.09
C GLU A 184 13.69 -8.57 -14.87
N SER A 185 12.66 -7.75 -14.65
CA SER A 185 11.73 -7.89 -13.53
C SER A 185 10.91 -9.19 -13.63
N GLU A 186 10.46 -9.56 -14.81
CA GLU A 186 9.71 -10.81 -15.02
C GLU A 186 10.58 -12.05 -14.78
N LEU A 187 11.88 -12.03 -15.14
CA LEU A 187 12.83 -13.13 -14.91
C LEU A 187 13.03 -13.48 -13.44
N ILE A 188 12.86 -12.52 -12.53
CA ILE A 188 13.09 -12.70 -11.08
C ILE A 188 11.83 -12.70 -10.24
N LYS A 189 10.67 -12.49 -10.84
CA LYS A 189 9.38 -12.36 -10.15
C LYS A 189 9.06 -13.54 -9.23
N ASP A 190 9.39 -14.75 -9.65
CA ASP A 190 9.21 -15.97 -8.87
C ASP A 190 10.35 -16.24 -7.86
N ALA A 191 11.32 -15.35 -7.72
CA ALA A 191 12.31 -15.40 -6.65
C ALA A 191 11.74 -14.92 -5.31
N PHE A 192 10.62 -14.19 -5.32
CA PHE A 192 9.96 -13.65 -4.11
C PHE A 192 10.93 -12.95 -3.17
N LEU A 193 11.79 -12.10 -3.72
CA LEU A 193 12.75 -11.33 -2.93
C LEU A 193 12.02 -10.40 -1.96
N LEU A 194 12.53 -10.30 -0.74
CA LEU A 194 11.92 -9.48 0.31
C LEU A 194 12.23 -8.00 0.12
N THR A 195 13.49 -7.70 -0.25
CA THR A 195 13.97 -6.32 -0.41
C THR A 195 13.54 -5.66 -1.72
N ILE A 196 12.88 -6.40 -2.63
CA ILE A 196 12.30 -5.84 -3.86
C ILE A 196 10.90 -5.26 -3.61
N LYS A 197 10.26 -5.64 -2.49
CA LYS A 197 8.91 -5.18 -2.18
C LYS A 197 8.88 -3.66 -2.03
N PRO A 198 7.87 -2.99 -2.61
CA PRO A 198 7.65 -1.56 -2.40
C PRO A 198 7.54 -1.25 -0.90
N THR A 199 8.16 -0.18 -0.46
CA THR A 199 8.23 0.19 0.95
C THR A 199 7.77 1.63 1.15
N LEU A 200 6.95 1.85 2.18
CA LEU A 200 6.55 3.14 2.71
C LEU A 200 7.19 3.30 4.08
N TYR A 201 7.85 4.43 4.33
CA TYR A 201 8.39 4.75 5.65
C TYR A 201 7.40 5.63 6.42
N ILE A 202 7.04 5.21 7.62
CA ILE A 202 6.18 5.95 8.53
C ILE A 202 7.07 6.53 9.62
N ALA A 203 7.39 7.81 9.49
CA ALA A 203 8.20 8.53 10.47
C ALA A 203 7.31 8.92 11.66
N ASN A 204 7.39 8.16 12.76
CA ASN A 204 6.65 8.45 13.98
C ASN A 204 7.35 9.58 14.75
N VAL A 205 6.68 10.72 14.85
CA VAL A 205 7.17 11.97 15.45
C VAL A 205 6.36 12.35 16.67
N SER A 206 6.85 13.32 17.47
CA SER A 206 6.07 13.95 18.53
C SER A 206 5.06 14.95 17.96
N GLU A 207 4.09 15.36 18.78
CA GLU A 207 3.13 16.40 18.42
C GLU A 207 3.82 17.72 18.07
N GLU A 208 4.85 18.11 18.83
CA GLU A 208 5.62 19.34 18.58
C GLU A 208 6.32 19.33 17.22
N GLN A 209 6.86 18.17 16.80
CA GLN A 209 7.54 18.02 15.51
C GLN A 209 6.57 18.11 14.31
N LEU A 210 5.28 17.79 14.48
CA LEU A 210 4.29 17.94 13.41
C LEU A 210 4.13 19.39 12.95
N ALA A 211 4.38 20.38 13.82
CA ALA A 211 4.28 21.78 13.48
C ALA A 211 5.40 22.27 12.53
N ASP A 212 6.55 21.56 12.46
CA ASP A 212 7.71 21.94 11.65
C ASP A 212 8.41 20.72 11.01
N VAL A 213 7.64 19.90 10.33
CA VAL A 213 8.09 18.67 9.68
C VAL A 213 9.25 18.89 8.69
N GLU A 214 9.27 20.05 8.01
CA GLU A 214 10.25 20.33 6.96
C GLU A 214 11.66 20.62 7.51
N ASN A 215 11.76 21.08 8.74
CA ASN A 215 13.05 21.39 9.38
C ASN A 215 13.51 20.31 10.36
N ASP A 216 12.71 19.26 10.56
CA ASP A 216 13.09 18.17 11.46
C ASP A 216 14.24 17.33 10.90
N LYS A 217 15.28 17.20 11.72
CA LYS A 217 16.52 16.48 11.33
C LYS A 217 16.24 15.00 11.03
N TYR A 218 15.52 14.31 11.90
CA TYR A 218 15.28 12.88 11.78
C TYR A 218 14.40 12.56 10.57
N ILE A 219 13.37 13.37 10.32
CA ILE A 219 12.51 13.23 9.15
C ILE A 219 13.31 13.44 7.87
N ASN A 220 14.18 14.47 7.82
CA ASN A 220 14.98 14.76 6.64
C ASN A 220 16.00 13.64 6.35
N GLU A 221 16.63 13.06 7.36
CA GLU A 221 17.50 11.90 7.20
C GLU A 221 16.74 10.70 6.59
N VAL A 222 15.53 10.43 7.04
CA VAL A 222 14.68 9.36 6.49
C VAL A 222 14.25 9.69 5.05
N LYS A 223 13.87 10.94 4.76
CA LYS A 223 13.54 11.39 3.39
C LYS A 223 14.71 11.20 2.42
N GLU A 224 15.95 11.53 2.84
CA GLU A 224 17.15 11.34 2.02
C GLU A 224 17.44 9.86 1.73
N LEU A 225 17.24 8.98 2.69
CA LEU A 225 17.38 7.54 2.49
C LEU A 225 16.29 7.03 1.54
N ALA A 226 15.04 7.37 1.80
CA ALA A 226 13.89 6.93 1.02
C ALA A 226 13.98 7.34 -0.46
N ALA A 227 14.49 8.55 -0.73
CA ALA A 227 14.68 9.06 -2.09
C ALA A 227 15.62 8.16 -2.93
N LYS A 228 16.62 7.53 -2.31
CA LYS A 228 17.55 6.59 -2.99
C LYS A 228 16.88 5.27 -3.39
N GLU A 229 15.74 4.96 -2.81
CA GLU A 229 14.97 3.74 -3.04
C GLU A 229 13.63 4.00 -3.74
N ASN A 230 13.37 5.24 -4.15
CA ASN A 230 12.07 5.69 -4.67
C ASN A 230 10.90 5.37 -3.71
N ALA A 231 11.15 5.45 -2.41
CA ALA A 231 10.17 5.21 -1.38
C ALA A 231 9.60 6.54 -0.86
N GLU A 232 8.35 6.50 -0.40
CA GLU A 232 7.68 7.64 0.24
C GLU A 232 7.91 7.64 1.75
N VAL A 233 7.90 8.85 2.36
CA VAL A 233 7.96 9.03 3.81
C VAL A 233 6.75 9.81 4.27
N ILE A 234 6.00 9.24 5.21
CA ILE A 234 4.86 9.91 5.85
C ILE A 234 5.21 10.19 7.31
N PRO A 235 5.47 11.44 7.67
CA PRO A 235 5.56 11.85 9.06
C PRO A 235 4.16 11.92 9.68
N LEU A 236 3.99 11.30 10.83
CA LEU A 236 2.77 11.38 11.63
C LEU A 236 3.07 11.16 13.13
N CYS A 237 2.23 11.70 13.99
CA CYS A 237 2.26 11.40 15.41
C CYS A 237 1.25 10.28 15.71
N ILE A 238 1.74 9.05 15.89
CA ILE A 238 0.88 7.87 16.09
C ILE A 238 -0.04 8.05 17.33
N LYS A 239 0.40 8.79 18.34
CA LYS A 239 -0.41 9.08 19.53
C LYS A 239 -1.63 9.93 19.19
N ILE A 240 -1.46 10.98 18.37
CA ILE A 240 -2.59 11.81 17.89
C ILE A 240 -3.54 10.97 17.04
N GLU A 241 -3.00 10.12 16.17
CA GLU A 241 -3.83 9.25 15.33
C GLU A 241 -4.67 8.25 16.15
N GLU A 242 -4.12 7.72 17.25
CA GLU A 242 -4.85 6.85 18.17
C GLU A 242 -5.98 7.64 18.86
N GLU A 243 -5.72 8.88 19.27
CA GLU A 243 -6.72 9.77 19.87
C GLU A 243 -7.84 10.10 18.86
N LEU A 244 -7.49 10.48 17.61
CA LEU A 244 -8.45 10.72 16.52
C LEU A 244 -9.30 9.48 16.20
N ALA A 245 -8.69 8.31 16.17
CA ALA A 245 -9.39 7.05 15.93
C ALA A 245 -10.35 6.65 17.05
N SER A 246 -10.18 7.20 18.26
CA SER A 246 -11.05 6.97 19.41
C SER A 246 -12.28 7.88 19.46
N LEU A 247 -12.34 8.92 18.63
CA LEU A 247 -13.49 9.83 18.58
C LEU A 247 -14.66 9.20 17.81
N ASP A 248 -15.86 9.28 18.41
CA ASP A 248 -17.06 8.60 17.90
C ASP A 248 -17.73 9.31 16.72
N ASN A 249 -17.42 10.60 16.48
CA ASN A 249 -18.09 11.36 15.44
C ASN A 249 -17.12 12.20 14.58
N ASP A 250 -17.51 12.43 13.35
CA ASP A 250 -16.69 13.16 12.37
C ASP A 250 -16.53 14.66 12.69
N TYR A 251 -17.47 15.23 13.44
CA TYR A 251 -17.39 16.65 13.83
C TYR A 251 -16.22 16.87 14.79
N ASP A 252 -16.11 16.06 15.84
CA ASP A 252 -15.01 16.16 16.82
C ASP A 252 -13.66 15.84 16.19
N LYS A 253 -13.60 14.85 15.26
CA LYS A 253 -12.40 14.56 14.47
C LYS A 253 -11.95 15.79 13.68
N LYS A 254 -12.90 16.44 12.99
CA LYS A 254 -12.60 17.62 12.19
C LYS A 254 -12.14 18.80 13.04
N GLU A 255 -12.80 19.05 14.17
CA GLU A 255 -12.41 20.10 15.11
C GLU A 255 -11.00 19.88 15.64
N MET A 256 -10.65 18.64 16.01
CA MET A 256 -9.31 18.29 16.48
C MET A 256 -8.26 18.48 15.39
N LEU A 257 -8.53 18.06 14.14
CA LEU A 257 -7.63 18.30 13.00
C LEU A 257 -7.41 19.79 12.74
N GLU A 258 -8.47 20.61 12.80
CA GLU A 258 -8.38 22.06 12.64
C GLU A 258 -7.54 22.71 13.75
N MET A 259 -7.70 22.27 15.01
CA MET A 259 -6.88 22.76 16.15
C MET A 259 -5.40 22.41 15.98
N LEU A 260 -5.09 21.27 15.36
CA LEU A 260 -3.72 20.82 15.07
C LEU A 260 -3.15 21.43 13.78
N GLY A 261 -3.96 22.21 13.02
CA GLY A 261 -3.57 22.76 11.73
C GLY A 261 -3.41 21.72 10.60
N LEU A 262 -4.03 20.54 10.76
CA LEU A 262 -3.99 19.44 9.82
C LEU A 262 -5.22 19.47 8.90
N GLN A 263 -5.03 19.19 7.61
CA GLN A 263 -6.13 19.10 6.63
C GLN A 263 -6.80 17.73 6.61
N GLU A 264 -6.03 16.68 6.88
CA GLU A 264 -6.48 15.29 6.93
C GLU A 264 -5.66 14.53 7.97
N SER A 265 -6.15 13.37 8.41
CA SER A 265 -5.42 12.52 9.35
C SER A 265 -4.18 11.89 8.69
N GLY A 266 -3.16 11.61 9.49
CA GLY A 266 -1.99 10.89 9.01
C GLY A 266 -2.32 9.45 8.62
N LEU A 267 -3.31 8.82 9.27
CA LEU A 267 -3.80 7.49 8.89
C LEU A 267 -4.41 7.50 7.50
N ASP A 268 -5.22 8.50 7.14
CA ASP A 268 -5.79 8.61 5.80
C ASP A 268 -4.71 8.71 4.73
N LYS A 269 -3.63 9.48 5.01
CA LYS A 269 -2.45 9.54 4.15
C LYS A 269 -1.77 8.18 4.01
N VAL A 270 -1.54 7.47 5.12
CA VAL A 270 -0.94 6.13 5.12
C VAL A 270 -1.79 5.17 4.29
N ILE A 271 -3.11 5.18 4.42
CA ILE A 271 -4.01 4.29 3.68
C ILE A 271 -3.98 4.62 2.19
N LYS A 272 -4.09 5.90 1.81
CA LYS A 272 -4.04 6.36 0.40
C LYS A 272 -2.69 6.04 -0.24
N SER A 273 -1.57 6.41 0.40
CA SER A 273 -0.23 6.12 -0.11
C SER A 273 0.05 4.63 -0.19
N SER A 274 -0.46 3.84 0.75
CA SER A 274 -0.39 2.38 0.71
C SER A 274 -1.15 1.79 -0.48
N TYR A 275 -2.30 2.36 -0.81
CA TYR A 275 -3.10 1.95 -1.97
C TYR A 275 -2.37 2.26 -3.29
N ASP A 276 -1.78 3.44 -3.39
CA ASP A 276 -0.98 3.87 -4.53
C ASP A 276 0.32 3.05 -4.69
N LEU A 277 1.00 2.75 -3.58
CA LEU A 277 2.23 1.95 -3.53
C LEU A 277 2.02 0.56 -4.12
N LEU A 278 0.83 -0.02 -3.93
CA LEU A 278 0.43 -1.30 -4.52
C LEU A 278 0.05 -1.21 -5.99
N GLY A 279 0.14 -0.02 -6.61
CA GLY A 279 -0.29 0.22 -7.97
C GLY A 279 -1.79 0.04 -8.17
N LEU A 280 -2.58 0.29 -7.12
CA LEU A 280 -4.03 0.19 -7.13
C LEU A 280 -4.68 1.51 -7.55
N MET A 281 -5.91 1.40 -8.04
CA MET A 281 -6.81 2.51 -8.31
C MET A 281 -8.25 2.03 -8.21
N SER A 282 -9.21 2.96 -8.19
CA SER A 282 -10.62 2.64 -8.09
C SER A 282 -11.40 3.15 -9.29
N PHE A 283 -12.21 2.29 -9.90
CA PHE A 283 -13.35 2.75 -10.70
C PHE A 283 -14.62 2.70 -9.86
N LEU A 284 -15.61 3.48 -10.24
CA LEU A 284 -16.83 3.69 -9.47
C LEU A 284 -18.06 3.19 -10.23
N THR A 285 -19.02 2.65 -9.49
CA THR A 285 -20.37 2.42 -9.96
C THR A 285 -21.33 3.21 -9.10
N ALA A 286 -22.27 3.92 -9.70
CA ALA A 286 -23.21 4.78 -9.01
C ALA A 286 -24.65 4.52 -9.43
N GLY A 287 -25.53 4.28 -8.46
CA GLY A 287 -26.94 4.05 -8.63
C GLY A 287 -27.67 4.09 -7.29
N GLU A 288 -29.01 4.12 -7.32
CA GLU A 288 -29.87 4.15 -6.12
C GLU A 288 -29.65 2.93 -5.19
N PRO A 289 -29.41 1.69 -5.68
CA PRO A 289 -29.15 0.57 -4.78
C PRO A 289 -27.80 0.66 -4.09
N GLU A 290 -26.76 1.05 -4.82
CA GLU A 290 -25.39 1.08 -4.29
C GLU A 290 -24.53 2.09 -5.05
N VAL A 291 -23.73 2.84 -4.30
CA VAL A 291 -22.56 3.56 -4.79
C VAL A 291 -21.32 2.83 -4.28
N ARG A 292 -20.43 2.42 -5.20
CA ARG A 292 -19.32 1.56 -4.83
C ARG A 292 -18.04 1.88 -5.57
N ALA A 293 -16.91 1.83 -4.83
CA ALA A 293 -15.56 1.85 -5.36
C ALA A 293 -15.02 0.42 -5.55
N TRP A 294 -14.50 0.14 -6.74
CA TRP A 294 -13.96 -1.16 -7.14
C TRP A 294 -12.47 -1.09 -7.34
N THR A 295 -11.73 -1.86 -6.56
CA THR A 295 -10.26 -1.91 -6.64
C THR A 295 -9.78 -2.68 -7.86
N ILE A 296 -8.93 -2.04 -8.65
CA ILE A 296 -8.21 -2.64 -9.79
C ILE A 296 -6.74 -2.19 -9.76
N LYS A 297 -5.88 -2.88 -10.50
CA LYS A 297 -4.50 -2.43 -10.75
C LYS A 297 -4.48 -1.36 -11.84
N LYS A 298 -3.59 -0.39 -11.72
CA LYS A 298 -3.29 0.57 -12.80
C LYS A 298 -2.93 -0.22 -14.08
N GLY A 299 -3.47 0.20 -15.24
CA GLY A 299 -3.32 -0.51 -16.50
C GLY A 299 -4.35 -1.63 -16.78
N THR A 300 -5.30 -1.88 -15.88
CA THR A 300 -6.37 -2.86 -16.08
C THR A 300 -7.30 -2.42 -17.22
N LYS A 301 -7.61 -3.35 -18.16
CA LYS A 301 -8.56 -3.10 -19.24
C LYS A 301 -10.01 -3.28 -18.78
N ALA A 302 -10.95 -2.67 -19.50
CA ALA A 302 -12.38 -2.65 -19.18
C ALA A 302 -13.00 -4.05 -18.95
N PRO A 303 -12.73 -5.12 -19.75
CA PRO A 303 -13.26 -6.44 -19.48
C PRO A 303 -12.82 -7.01 -18.13
N GLN A 304 -11.53 -6.89 -17.79
CA GLN A 304 -10.99 -7.37 -16.51
C GLN A 304 -11.54 -6.55 -15.33
N ALA A 305 -11.76 -5.24 -15.52
CA ALA A 305 -12.43 -4.40 -14.53
C ALA A 305 -13.89 -4.86 -14.30
N ALA A 306 -14.61 -5.17 -15.37
CA ALA A 306 -15.96 -5.75 -15.30
C ALA A 306 -15.97 -7.09 -14.54
N GLY A 307 -14.93 -7.89 -14.68
CA GLY A 307 -14.71 -9.14 -13.96
C GLY A 307 -14.61 -8.98 -12.43
N LYS A 308 -14.23 -7.79 -11.95
CA LYS A 308 -14.25 -7.48 -10.52
C LYS A 308 -15.64 -7.40 -9.94
N ILE A 309 -16.63 -7.05 -10.77
CA ILE A 309 -18.04 -7.05 -10.39
C ILE A 309 -18.59 -8.48 -10.43
N HIS A 310 -18.43 -9.15 -11.56
CA HIS A 310 -18.83 -10.54 -11.75
C HIS A 310 -18.16 -11.16 -12.97
N SER A 311 -17.78 -12.44 -12.89
CA SER A 311 -17.14 -13.19 -14.00
C SER A 311 -18.00 -13.27 -15.27
N ASP A 312 -19.32 -13.27 -15.12
CA ASP A 312 -20.23 -13.28 -16.27
C ASP A 312 -20.18 -11.94 -17.04
N ILE A 313 -20.00 -10.81 -16.34
CA ILE A 313 -19.87 -9.51 -17.00
C ILE A 313 -18.57 -9.44 -17.80
N GLU A 314 -17.47 -9.99 -17.29
CA GLU A 314 -16.23 -10.11 -18.04
C GLU A 314 -16.39 -10.98 -19.29
N ARG A 315 -16.97 -12.16 -19.13
CA ARG A 315 -17.17 -13.12 -20.22
C ARG A 315 -18.11 -12.59 -21.31
N GLY A 316 -19.19 -11.93 -20.90
CA GLY A 316 -20.20 -11.36 -21.80
C GLY A 316 -19.93 -9.90 -22.19
N PHE A 317 -18.76 -9.34 -21.90
CA PHE A 317 -18.46 -7.92 -22.10
C PHE A 317 -18.70 -7.47 -23.53
N ILE A 318 -19.49 -6.42 -23.71
CA ILE A 318 -19.76 -5.75 -24.98
C ILE A 318 -19.03 -4.42 -25.05
N ARG A 319 -19.31 -3.53 -24.10
CA ARG A 319 -18.71 -2.20 -23.98
C ARG A 319 -18.86 -1.65 -22.57
N ALA A 320 -18.08 -0.63 -22.24
CA ALA A 320 -18.22 0.18 -21.06
C ALA A 320 -18.77 1.56 -21.42
N GLU A 321 -19.82 2.01 -20.75
CA GLU A 321 -20.27 3.39 -20.79
C GLU A 321 -19.57 4.13 -19.65
N VAL A 322 -18.68 5.08 -19.97
CA VAL A 322 -17.74 5.68 -19.04
C VAL A 322 -17.91 7.18 -19.02
N VAL A 323 -17.97 7.77 -17.84
CA VAL A 323 -17.83 9.20 -17.60
C VAL A 323 -16.79 9.45 -16.53
N SER A 324 -15.97 10.50 -16.68
CA SER A 324 -15.05 10.87 -15.60
C SER A 324 -15.80 11.45 -14.41
N TYR A 325 -15.28 11.26 -13.20
CA TYR A 325 -15.86 11.86 -12.00
C TYR A 325 -16.00 13.37 -12.15
N ASP A 326 -14.98 14.07 -12.64
CA ASP A 326 -14.98 15.53 -12.78
C ASP A 326 -16.07 16.02 -13.74
N ASP A 327 -16.28 15.32 -14.87
CA ASP A 327 -17.34 15.65 -15.81
C ASP A 327 -18.73 15.49 -15.17
N LEU A 328 -18.97 14.41 -14.44
CA LEU A 328 -20.24 14.19 -13.76
C LEU A 328 -20.52 15.25 -12.69
N MET A 329 -19.51 15.59 -11.88
CA MET A 329 -19.65 16.64 -10.85
C MET A 329 -19.90 18.02 -11.46
N ARG A 330 -19.21 18.37 -12.53
CA ARG A 330 -19.39 19.63 -13.24
C ARG A 330 -20.80 19.76 -13.85
N GLU A 331 -21.31 18.68 -14.42
CA GLU A 331 -22.63 18.68 -15.09
C GLU A 331 -23.79 18.45 -14.12
N GLY A 332 -23.53 17.94 -12.92
CA GLY A 332 -24.52 17.75 -11.86
C GLY A 332 -25.51 16.61 -12.05
N SER A 333 -25.53 15.96 -13.22
CA SER A 333 -26.36 14.77 -13.44
C SER A 333 -25.91 13.94 -14.65
N MET A 334 -26.19 12.64 -14.63
CA MET A 334 -25.92 11.74 -15.75
C MET A 334 -26.69 12.11 -17.02
N ASN A 335 -27.88 12.72 -16.89
CA ASN A 335 -28.65 13.19 -18.06
C ASN A 335 -27.93 14.35 -18.75
N ALA A 336 -27.44 15.34 -18.01
CA ALA A 336 -26.68 16.44 -18.56
C ALA A 336 -25.37 15.97 -19.22
N VAL A 337 -24.69 14.98 -18.62
CA VAL A 337 -23.52 14.33 -19.21
C VAL A 337 -23.85 13.71 -20.58
N LYS A 338 -24.98 13.00 -20.69
CA LYS A 338 -25.44 12.40 -21.96
C LYS A 338 -25.79 13.45 -23.01
N GLU A 339 -26.52 14.48 -22.64
CA GLU A 339 -26.92 15.58 -23.54
C GLU A 339 -25.71 16.33 -24.11
N LYS A 340 -24.65 16.46 -23.32
CA LYS A 340 -23.38 17.08 -23.74
C LYS A 340 -22.43 16.13 -24.45
N GLY A 341 -22.79 14.85 -24.63
CA GLY A 341 -21.96 13.86 -25.30
C GLY A 341 -20.68 13.47 -24.54
N LEU A 342 -20.65 13.68 -23.22
CA LEU A 342 -19.51 13.36 -22.36
C LEU A 342 -19.50 11.89 -21.92
N LEU A 343 -20.61 11.15 -22.09
CA LEU A 343 -20.66 9.72 -21.86
C LEU A 343 -19.98 8.99 -23.00
N ARG A 344 -18.82 8.42 -22.74
CA ARG A 344 -18.00 7.69 -23.71
C ARG A 344 -18.44 6.24 -23.81
N SER A 345 -18.36 5.66 -24.99
CA SER A 345 -18.58 4.23 -25.22
C SER A 345 -17.25 3.57 -25.55
N GLU A 346 -16.71 2.82 -24.60
CA GLU A 346 -15.38 2.25 -24.65
C GLU A 346 -15.40 0.75 -24.90
N GLY A 347 -14.47 0.27 -25.74
CA GLY A 347 -14.34 -1.12 -26.13
C GLY A 347 -13.42 -1.94 -25.21
N LYS A 348 -13.08 -3.15 -25.65
CA LYS A 348 -12.30 -4.14 -24.89
C LYS A 348 -10.87 -3.68 -24.56
N ASP A 349 -10.29 -2.79 -25.35
CA ASP A 349 -8.91 -2.32 -25.18
C ASP A 349 -8.79 -1.05 -24.34
N TYR A 350 -9.91 -0.52 -23.87
CA TYR A 350 -9.92 0.63 -23.00
C TYR A 350 -9.21 0.32 -21.69
N ILE A 351 -8.18 1.11 -21.36
CA ILE A 351 -7.48 1.06 -20.09
C ILE A 351 -8.23 1.99 -19.12
N MET A 352 -8.74 1.40 -18.05
CA MET A 352 -9.48 2.11 -17.02
C MET A 352 -8.64 3.23 -16.40
N GLN A 353 -9.30 4.34 -16.10
CA GLN A 353 -8.72 5.47 -15.40
C GLN A 353 -9.25 5.54 -13.97
N ASP A 354 -8.42 6.08 -13.04
CA ASP A 354 -8.84 6.26 -11.66
C ASP A 354 -10.01 7.26 -11.58
N GLY A 355 -11.09 6.88 -10.89
CA GLY A 355 -12.31 7.68 -10.79
C GLY A 355 -13.26 7.58 -11.99
N ASP A 356 -13.02 6.69 -12.96
CA ASP A 356 -14.01 6.40 -13.98
C ASP A 356 -15.31 5.90 -13.35
N ILE A 357 -16.45 6.53 -13.69
CA ILE A 357 -17.79 6.07 -13.33
C ILE A 357 -18.32 5.25 -14.49
N VAL A 358 -18.64 3.98 -14.24
CA VAL A 358 -18.83 3.00 -15.33
C VAL A 358 -20.13 2.22 -15.22
N LEU A 359 -20.76 2.03 -16.38
CA LEU A 359 -21.81 1.04 -16.57
C LEU A 359 -21.38 0.05 -17.67
N PHE A 360 -21.12 -1.19 -17.28
CA PHE A 360 -20.78 -2.24 -18.21
C PHE A 360 -22.02 -2.81 -18.91
N ARG A 361 -21.95 -2.91 -20.25
CA ARG A 361 -22.95 -3.58 -21.08
C ARG A 361 -22.43 -4.95 -21.45
N PHE A 362 -23.19 -5.96 -21.17
CA PHE A 362 -22.81 -7.35 -21.38
C PHE A 362 -23.99 -8.19 -21.83
N ASN A 363 -23.71 -9.34 -22.41
CA ASN A 363 -24.70 -10.35 -22.79
C ASN A 363 -24.18 -11.72 -22.36
N VAL A 364 -24.99 -12.48 -21.63
CA VAL A 364 -24.66 -13.84 -21.10
C VAL A 364 -25.56 -14.86 -21.74
#